data_74a1165373eee0983a62bece36e2d7d0
#
_entry.id   74a1165373eee0983a62bece36e2d7d0
#
_cell.length_a   1.000
_cell.length_b   1.000
_cell.length_c   1.000
_cell.angle_alpha   90.00
_cell.angle_beta   90.00
_cell.angle_gamma   90.00
#
_symmetry.space_group_name_H-M   'P 1'
#
loop_
_entity.id
_entity.type
_entity.pdbx_description
1 polymer ?
#
loop_
_entity_poly.entity_id
_entity_poly.type
_entity_poly.pdbx_seq_one_letter_code
_entity_poly.pdbx_strand_id
1 'polypeptide(L)'
;EYPLGAIIVLPFILFSPFVGWLSDRFCKARIIQFMALLQICVLAGMYWSLRVHNLNGAILWFCVFAVQATVFSPAKKGIVKDIVGTSRMGFASGIVEMASILSLLIGQIGVFIWFRYLLEPSTDTIWHRWLGEGFFQWFDAWLKPSGINDGWYAASFPCLVFLLLAVPVAASSFRLPRYAPGGGRPFSWSLFYEHFHQLDKLWKNRNLRVSEMGIGYFWFFGGTVMLMTIQMAKEISGGGDDFSSVGAVLMAWMSGGTVLG
;
A
#
# COMPACT_ATOMS: atom_id res chain seq x y z
N GLU A 1 -17.10 -7.78 2.58
CA GLU A 1 -15.77 -7.29 3.04
C GLU A 1 -14.61 -8.22 2.66
N TYR A 2 -14.82 -9.54 2.64
CA TYR A 2 -13.78 -10.54 2.33
C TYR A 2 -13.24 -10.53 0.89
N PRO A 3 -14.03 -10.24 -0.16
CA PRO A 3 -13.53 -10.31 -1.54
C PRO A 3 -12.47 -9.25 -1.87
N LEU A 4 -12.48 -8.08 -1.23
CA LEU A 4 -11.48 -7.03 -1.48
C LEU A 4 -10.06 -7.43 -1.04
N GLY A 5 -9.94 -8.17 0.08
CA GLY A 5 -8.64 -8.73 0.50
C GLY A 5 -8.09 -9.74 -0.52
N ALA A 6 -8.95 -10.59 -1.07
CA ALA A 6 -8.55 -11.54 -2.10
C ALA A 6 -8.08 -10.86 -3.40
N ILE A 7 -8.67 -9.72 -3.77
CA ILE A 7 -8.28 -8.94 -4.95
C ILE A 7 -6.82 -8.47 -4.86
N ILE A 8 -6.31 -8.16 -3.67
CA ILE A 8 -4.91 -7.77 -3.48
C ILE A 8 -3.99 -8.98 -3.59
N VAL A 9 -4.34 -10.11 -2.97
CA VAL A 9 -3.46 -11.28 -2.85
C VAL A 9 -3.40 -12.08 -4.15
N LEU A 10 -4.51 -12.19 -4.86
CA LEU A 10 -4.62 -13.00 -6.08
C LEU A 10 -3.61 -12.61 -7.17
N PRO A 11 -3.43 -11.31 -7.52
CA PRO A 11 -2.41 -10.90 -8.48
C PRO A 11 -0.99 -11.28 -8.08
N PHE A 12 -0.65 -11.19 -6.78
CA PHE A 12 0.67 -11.59 -6.29
C PHE A 12 0.93 -13.07 -6.52
N ILE A 13 -0.04 -13.93 -6.29
CA ILE A 13 0.09 -15.38 -6.51
C ILE A 13 0.19 -15.69 -8.01
N LEU A 14 -0.69 -15.12 -8.83
CA LEU A 14 -0.79 -15.43 -10.25
C LEU A 14 0.36 -14.87 -11.08
N PHE A 15 0.77 -13.63 -10.80
CA PHE A 15 1.78 -12.92 -11.61
C PHE A 15 3.20 -12.99 -11.07
N SER A 16 3.41 -13.53 -9.86
CA SER A 16 4.75 -13.63 -9.23
C SER A 16 5.83 -14.20 -10.14
N PRO A 17 5.64 -15.34 -10.86
CA PRO A 17 6.66 -15.90 -11.75
C PRO A 17 6.96 -14.98 -12.94
N PHE A 18 5.90 -14.40 -13.53
CA PHE A 18 6.04 -13.49 -14.66
C PHE A 18 6.77 -12.20 -14.28
N VAL A 19 6.44 -11.66 -13.11
CA VAL A 19 7.03 -10.41 -12.64
C VAL A 19 8.50 -10.58 -12.27
N GLY A 20 8.89 -11.73 -11.71
CA GLY A 20 10.29 -12.09 -11.51
C GLY A 20 11.06 -12.06 -12.82
N TRP A 21 10.58 -12.76 -13.84
CA TRP A 21 11.14 -12.75 -15.19
C TRP A 21 11.24 -11.34 -15.79
N LEU A 22 10.18 -10.53 -15.63
CA LEU A 22 10.14 -9.15 -16.12
C LEU A 22 11.24 -8.30 -15.48
N SER A 23 11.42 -8.41 -14.17
CA SER A 23 12.43 -7.67 -13.40
C SER A 23 13.86 -8.05 -13.78
N ASP A 24 14.10 -9.31 -14.19
CA ASP A 24 15.41 -9.77 -14.62
C ASP A 24 15.75 -9.37 -16.06
N ARG A 25 14.73 -9.31 -16.92
CA ARG A 25 14.91 -9.02 -18.36
C ARG A 25 14.98 -7.54 -18.66
N PHE A 26 14.29 -6.70 -17.93
CA PHE A 26 14.22 -5.27 -18.20
C PHE A 26 15.00 -4.45 -17.17
N CYS A 27 15.39 -3.25 -17.57
CA CYS A 27 16.00 -2.29 -16.65
C CYS A 27 15.03 -1.93 -15.52
N LYS A 28 15.39 -2.28 -14.29
CA LYS A 28 14.54 -2.09 -13.10
C LYS A 28 14.11 -0.63 -12.91
N ALA A 29 15.02 0.32 -13.21
CA ALA A 29 14.69 1.75 -13.15
C ALA A 29 13.55 2.12 -14.12
N ARG A 30 13.53 1.55 -15.35
CA ARG A 30 12.44 1.77 -16.30
C ARG A 30 11.12 1.17 -15.83
N ILE A 31 11.17 -0.02 -15.22
CA ILE A 31 9.98 -0.64 -14.64
C ILE A 31 9.41 0.28 -13.55
N ILE A 32 10.26 0.78 -12.64
CA ILE A 32 9.84 1.69 -11.57
C ILE A 32 9.25 2.98 -12.14
N GLN A 33 9.89 3.58 -13.14
CA GLN A 33 9.40 4.79 -13.81
C GLN A 33 8.02 4.58 -14.44
N PHE A 34 7.85 3.47 -15.18
CA PHE A 34 6.57 3.14 -15.79
C PHE A 34 5.47 2.89 -14.74
N MET A 35 5.81 2.15 -13.67
CA MET A 35 4.87 1.89 -12.59
C MET A 35 4.51 3.16 -11.82
N ALA A 36 5.44 4.10 -11.65
CA ALA A 36 5.16 5.40 -11.02
C ALA A 36 4.22 6.27 -11.87
N LEU A 37 4.37 6.26 -13.20
CA LEU A 37 3.44 6.93 -14.09
C LEU A 37 2.06 6.26 -14.09
N LEU A 38 2.03 4.93 -14.13
CA LEU A 38 0.78 4.16 -14.03
C LEU A 38 0.04 4.45 -12.72
N GLN A 39 0.79 4.65 -11.63
CA GLN A 39 0.22 5.03 -10.32
C GLN A 39 -0.62 6.31 -10.41
N ILE A 40 -0.14 7.32 -11.13
CA ILE A 40 -0.88 8.57 -11.35
C ILE A 40 -2.20 8.29 -12.08
N CYS A 41 -2.17 7.49 -13.13
CA CYS A 41 -3.37 7.12 -13.89
C CYS A 41 -4.36 6.33 -13.03
N VAL A 42 -3.87 5.38 -12.23
CA VAL A 42 -4.70 4.55 -11.34
C VAL A 42 -5.38 5.42 -10.28
N LEU A 43 -4.63 6.29 -9.62
CA LEU A 43 -5.18 7.18 -8.59
C LEU A 43 -6.18 8.18 -9.17
N ALA A 44 -5.90 8.74 -10.36
CA ALA A 44 -6.83 9.62 -11.06
C ALA A 44 -8.13 8.89 -11.44
N GLY A 45 -8.03 7.67 -11.96
CA GLY A 45 -9.19 6.85 -12.32
C GLY A 45 -10.00 6.41 -11.10
N MET A 46 -9.35 6.07 -9.99
CA MET A 46 -10.00 5.74 -8.72
C MET A 46 -10.71 6.97 -8.15
N TYR A 47 -10.03 8.13 -8.09
CA TYR A 47 -10.63 9.39 -7.68
C TYR A 47 -11.88 9.72 -8.49
N TRP A 48 -11.79 9.66 -9.83
CA TRP A 48 -12.92 9.94 -10.71
C TRP A 48 -14.08 8.97 -10.47
N SER A 49 -13.80 7.66 -10.36
CA SER A 49 -14.84 6.65 -10.12
C SER A 49 -15.59 6.88 -8.81
N LEU A 50 -14.88 7.27 -7.74
CA LEU A 50 -15.51 7.61 -6.46
C LEU A 50 -16.32 8.89 -6.56
N ARG A 51 -15.88 9.90 -7.30
CA ARG A 51 -16.60 11.17 -7.49
C ARG A 51 -17.92 11.01 -8.26
N VAL A 52 -17.97 10.06 -9.20
CA VAL A 52 -19.19 9.75 -9.96
C VAL A 52 -20.01 8.60 -9.35
N HIS A 53 -19.71 8.20 -8.11
CA HIS A 53 -20.38 7.13 -7.37
C HIS A 53 -20.38 5.76 -8.11
N ASN A 54 -19.35 5.50 -8.90
CA ASN A 54 -19.21 4.27 -9.66
C ASN A 54 -18.34 3.25 -8.91
N LEU A 55 -18.98 2.38 -8.13
CA LEU A 55 -18.30 1.34 -7.35
C LEU A 55 -17.54 0.35 -8.24
N ASN A 56 -18.13 -0.06 -9.36
CA ASN A 56 -17.49 -1.02 -10.28
C ASN A 56 -16.21 -0.43 -10.87
N GLY A 57 -16.24 0.85 -11.25
CA GLY A 57 -15.05 1.57 -11.70
C GLY A 57 -13.98 1.67 -10.62
N ALA A 58 -14.36 1.96 -9.38
CA ALA A 58 -13.42 2.01 -8.26
C ALA A 58 -12.78 0.65 -7.98
N ILE A 59 -13.55 -0.45 -8.02
CA ILE A 59 -13.05 -1.82 -7.88
C ILE A 59 -12.10 -2.18 -9.03
N LEU A 60 -12.44 -1.80 -10.27
CA LEU A 60 -11.58 -2.06 -11.43
C LEU A 60 -10.21 -1.37 -11.26
N TRP A 61 -10.20 -0.08 -10.89
CA TRP A 61 -8.96 0.64 -10.65
C TRP A 61 -8.16 0.07 -9.47
N PHE A 62 -8.86 -0.44 -8.45
CA PHE A 62 -8.22 -1.14 -7.34
C PHE A 62 -7.57 -2.47 -7.78
N CYS A 63 -8.19 -3.22 -8.69
CA CYS A 63 -7.57 -4.40 -9.31
C CYS A 63 -6.33 -4.03 -10.12
N VAL A 64 -6.38 -2.95 -10.92
CA VAL A 64 -5.22 -2.45 -11.65
C VAL A 64 -4.10 -2.04 -10.70
N PHE A 65 -4.43 -1.37 -9.59
CA PHE A 65 -3.48 -1.04 -8.54
C PHE A 65 -2.80 -2.27 -7.95
N ALA A 66 -3.55 -3.33 -7.65
CA ALA A 66 -3.01 -4.58 -7.11
C ALA A 66 -2.02 -5.26 -8.08
N VAL A 67 -2.34 -5.29 -9.38
CA VAL A 67 -1.43 -5.79 -10.43
C VAL A 67 -0.17 -4.93 -10.51
N GLN A 68 -0.32 -3.60 -10.50
CA GLN A 68 0.80 -2.66 -10.51
C GLN A 68 1.72 -2.85 -9.29
N ALA A 69 1.16 -3.01 -8.09
CA ALA A 69 1.92 -3.25 -6.87
C ALA A 69 2.73 -4.56 -6.95
N THR A 70 2.15 -5.60 -7.57
CA THR A 70 2.83 -6.88 -7.81
C THR A 70 4.07 -6.70 -8.69
N VAL A 71 3.98 -5.91 -9.76
CA VAL A 71 5.11 -5.65 -10.67
C VAL A 71 6.17 -4.75 -10.02
N PHE A 72 5.73 -3.76 -9.24
CA PHE A 72 6.62 -2.80 -8.59
C PHE A 72 7.50 -3.44 -7.51
N SER A 73 6.96 -4.38 -6.74
CA SER A 73 7.61 -4.97 -5.55
C SER A 73 9.00 -5.59 -5.84
N PRO A 74 9.19 -6.52 -6.79
CA PRO A 74 10.51 -7.09 -7.05
C PRO A 74 11.45 -6.11 -7.74
N ALA A 75 10.95 -5.19 -8.58
CA ALA A 75 11.79 -4.15 -9.18
C ALA A 75 12.38 -3.22 -8.10
N LYS A 76 11.57 -2.83 -7.09
CA LYS A 76 12.01 -2.04 -5.93
C LYS A 76 13.12 -2.77 -5.15
N LYS A 77 12.93 -4.04 -4.83
CA LYS A 77 13.93 -4.83 -4.10
C LYS A 77 15.20 -5.06 -4.93
N GLY A 78 15.05 -5.32 -6.22
CA GLY A 78 16.15 -5.55 -7.13
C GLY A 78 17.05 -4.32 -7.34
N ILE A 79 16.46 -3.11 -7.47
CA ILE A 79 17.25 -1.89 -7.68
C ILE A 79 18.07 -1.52 -6.44
N VAL A 80 17.57 -1.80 -5.23
CA VAL A 80 18.33 -1.61 -3.98
C VAL A 80 19.62 -2.39 -4.01
N LYS A 81 19.58 -3.67 -4.43
CA LYS A 81 20.76 -4.50 -4.59
C LYS A 81 21.75 -3.92 -5.61
N ASP A 82 21.24 -3.41 -6.73
CA ASP A 82 22.06 -2.84 -7.79
C ASP A 82 22.79 -1.54 -7.34
N ILE A 83 22.16 -0.76 -6.44
CA ILE A 83 22.72 0.49 -5.91
C ILE A 83 23.77 0.25 -4.83
N VAL A 84 23.47 -0.61 -3.84
CA VAL A 84 24.32 -0.75 -2.63
C VAL A 84 25.28 -1.94 -2.69
N GLY A 85 25.11 -2.84 -3.67
CA GLY A 85 25.86 -4.07 -3.77
C GLY A 85 25.45 -5.12 -2.74
N THR A 86 26.06 -6.30 -2.83
CA THR A 86 25.71 -7.46 -1.97
C THR A 86 26.16 -7.28 -0.53
N SER A 87 27.27 -6.59 -0.27
CA SER A 87 27.85 -6.43 1.07
C SER A 87 27.00 -5.59 2.03
N ARG A 88 26.23 -4.62 1.51
CA ARG A 88 25.38 -3.72 2.32
C ARG A 88 23.89 -3.97 2.11
N MET A 89 23.53 -5.04 1.42
CA MET A 89 22.15 -5.31 1.04
C MET A 89 21.24 -5.50 2.28
N GLY A 90 21.72 -6.18 3.32
CA GLY A 90 20.91 -6.40 4.54
C GLY A 90 20.51 -5.09 5.21
N PHE A 91 21.45 -4.18 5.40
CA PHE A 91 21.20 -2.85 5.99
C PHE A 91 20.27 -2.01 5.12
N ALA A 92 20.54 -1.94 3.82
CA ALA A 92 19.70 -1.15 2.90
C ALA A 92 18.27 -1.69 2.80
N SER A 93 18.11 -3.02 2.75
CA SER A 93 16.77 -3.65 2.75
C SER A 93 16.04 -3.37 4.06
N GLY A 94 16.72 -3.38 5.21
CA GLY A 94 16.14 -3.02 6.50
C GLY A 94 15.61 -1.59 6.52
N ILE A 95 16.37 -0.61 6.02
CA ILE A 95 15.93 0.80 5.92
C ILE A 95 14.71 0.93 5.00
N VAL A 96 14.74 0.29 3.83
CA VAL A 96 13.62 0.34 2.87
C VAL A 96 12.36 -0.30 3.44
N GLU A 97 12.48 -1.40 4.17
CA GLU A 97 11.35 -2.07 4.80
C GLU A 97 10.80 -1.24 5.97
N MET A 98 11.67 -0.69 6.83
CA MET A 98 11.28 0.24 7.89
C MET A 98 10.52 1.44 7.33
N ALA A 99 11.04 2.11 6.29
CA ALA A 99 10.37 3.23 5.65
C ALA A 99 9.01 2.80 5.05
N SER A 100 8.91 1.60 4.50
CA SER A 100 7.67 1.06 3.94
C SER A 100 6.61 0.82 5.02
N ILE A 101 7.01 0.24 6.15
CA ILE A 101 6.13 0.01 7.31
C ILE A 101 5.67 1.34 7.89
N LEU A 102 6.58 2.29 8.15
CA LEU A 102 6.23 3.61 8.66
C LEU A 102 5.26 4.34 7.73
N SER A 103 5.49 4.31 6.42
CA SER A 103 4.59 4.93 5.44
C SER A 103 3.20 4.28 5.45
N LEU A 104 3.13 2.95 5.59
CA LEU A 104 1.87 2.22 5.68
C LEU A 104 1.09 2.61 6.94
N LEU A 105 1.76 2.71 8.09
CA LEU A 105 1.16 3.11 9.36
C LEU A 105 0.64 4.55 9.31
N ILE A 106 1.47 5.49 8.85
CA ILE A 106 1.08 6.89 8.70
C ILE A 106 -0.11 7.01 7.73
N GLY A 107 -0.10 6.26 6.62
CA GLY A 107 -1.18 6.25 5.66
C GLY A 107 -2.48 5.72 6.23
N GLN A 108 -2.45 4.60 6.96
CA GLN A 108 -3.64 4.02 7.60
C GLN A 108 -4.25 4.96 8.65
N ILE A 109 -3.44 5.45 9.59
CA ILE A 109 -3.89 6.38 10.62
C ILE A 109 -4.42 7.66 9.97
N GLY A 110 -3.69 8.21 9.00
CA GLY A 110 -4.06 9.43 8.29
C GLY A 110 -5.41 9.31 7.58
N VAL A 111 -5.69 8.19 6.92
CA VAL A 111 -6.98 7.95 6.24
C VAL A 111 -8.12 7.85 7.25
N PHE A 112 -7.94 7.17 8.38
CA PHE A 112 -8.99 7.08 9.42
C PHE A 112 -9.31 8.45 10.04
N ILE A 113 -8.28 9.21 10.43
CA ILE A 113 -8.45 10.56 10.98
C ILE A 113 -9.16 11.45 9.97
N TRP A 114 -8.73 11.37 8.72
CA TRP A 114 -9.27 12.17 7.62
C TRP A 114 -10.74 11.85 7.33
N PHE A 115 -11.07 10.55 7.25
CA PHE A 115 -12.43 10.09 6.98
C PHE A 115 -13.39 10.55 8.09
N ARG A 116 -12.97 10.42 9.35
CA ARG A 116 -13.71 10.95 10.49
C ARG A 116 -13.92 12.46 10.39
N TYR A 117 -12.86 13.20 10.11
CA TYR A 117 -12.90 14.67 10.00
C TYR A 117 -13.90 15.14 8.92
N LEU A 118 -14.01 14.42 7.81
CA LEU A 118 -14.92 14.78 6.71
C LEU A 118 -16.37 14.38 6.99
N LEU A 119 -16.62 13.31 7.74
CA LEU A 119 -17.98 12.82 8.02
C LEU A 119 -18.61 13.46 9.25
N GLU A 120 -17.80 13.76 10.26
CA GLU A 120 -18.28 14.37 11.51
C GLU A 120 -17.90 15.85 11.58
N PRO A 121 -18.87 16.78 11.54
CA PRO A 121 -18.61 18.21 11.79
C PRO A 121 -18.48 18.51 13.29
N SER A 122 -17.75 17.71 14.04
CA SER A 122 -17.58 17.96 15.48
C SER A 122 -16.50 19.01 15.72
N THR A 123 -16.91 20.14 16.28
CA THR A 123 -16.10 21.29 16.71
C THR A 123 -15.14 20.99 17.88
N ASP A 124 -15.20 19.81 18.47
CA ASP A 124 -14.45 19.45 19.69
C ASP A 124 -13.30 18.45 19.51
N THR A 125 -12.71 18.41 18.35
CA THR A 125 -11.56 17.52 18.12
C THR A 125 -10.30 18.11 18.76
N ILE A 126 -9.48 17.26 19.40
CA ILE A 126 -8.17 17.62 20.01
C ILE A 126 -7.30 18.44 19.05
N TRP A 127 -7.43 18.23 17.75
CA TRP A 127 -6.70 18.93 16.69
C TRP A 127 -7.11 20.40 16.52
N HIS A 128 -8.38 20.79 16.76
CA HIS A 128 -8.83 22.18 16.74
C HIS A 128 -8.13 23.00 17.83
N ARG A 129 -7.90 22.35 18.98
CA ARG A 129 -7.20 22.97 20.12
C ARG A 129 -5.70 23.17 19.87
N TRP A 130 -5.07 22.29 19.04
CA TRP A 130 -3.62 22.34 18.78
C TRP A 130 -3.23 23.24 17.62
N LEU A 131 -3.99 23.27 16.53
CA LEU A 131 -3.66 23.96 15.28
C LEU A 131 -4.34 25.33 15.14
N GLY A 132 -5.26 25.69 16.06
CA GLY A 132 -6.00 26.94 16.05
C GLY A 132 -7.17 26.96 15.08
N GLU A 133 -8.25 27.63 15.50
CA GLU A 133 -9.52 27.69 14.75
C GLU A 133 -9.37 28.28 13.34
N GLY A 134 -8.46 29.24 13.16
CA GLY A 134 -8.27 29.92 11.88
C GLY A 134 -7.71 29.03 10.77
N PHE A 135 -6.83 28.08 11.10
CA PHE A 135 -6.29 27.13 10.14
C PHE A 135 -7.39 26.15 9.66
N PHE A 136 -8.20 25.68 10.58
CA PHE A 136 -9.29 24.76 10.25
C PHE A 136 -10.42 25.44 9.49
N GLN A 137 -10.77 26.68 9.79
CA GLN A 137 -11.79 27.44 9.05
C GLN A 137 -11.40 27.64 7.57
N TRP A 138 -10.13 27.99 7.32
CA TRP A 138 -9.63 28.09 5.94
C TRP A 138 -9.60 26.72 5.24
N PHE A 139 -9.18 25.70 5.93
CA PHE A 139 -9.07 24.34 5.44
C PHE A 139 -10.48 23.73 5.23
N ASP A 140 -11.44 23.98 6.13
CA ASP A 140 -12.84 23.59 6.00
C ASP A 140 -13.53 24.27 4.83
N ALA A 141 -13.33 25.56 4.63
CA ALA A 141 -13.89 26.30 3.51
C ALA A 141 -13.43 25.74 2.15
N TRP A 142 -12.19 25.23 2.12
CA TRP A 142 -11.62 24.63 0.91
C TRP A 142 -12.02 23.16 0.71
N LEU A 143 -12.18 22.41 1.80
CA LEU A 143 -12.41 20.96 1.78
C LEU A 143 -13.87 20.52 1.91
N LYS A 144 -14.69 21.30 2.61
CA LYS A 144 -16.12 21.06 2.79
C LYS A 144 -16.92 22.12 2.03
N PRO A 145 -17.12 21.97 0.71
CA PRO A 145 -18.14 22.75 0.06
C PRO A 145 -19.46 22.48 0.78
N SER A 146 -20.07 23.51 1.28
CA SER A 146 -21.28 23.51 2.12
C SER A 146 -22.32 22.50 1.59
N GLY A 147 -22.61 21.46 2.37
CA GLY A 147 -23.70 20.53 2.13
C GLY A 147 -23.36 19.11 1.70
N ILE A 148 -22.08 18.70 1.63
CA ILE A 148 -21.72 17.35 1.20
C ILE A 148 -21.32 16.49 2.43
N ASN A 149 -22.29 15.88 3.08
CA ASN A 149 -22.10 14.76 4.02
C ASN A 149 -22.17 13.43 3.25
N ASP A 150 -21.36 13.27 2.19
CA ASP A 150 -21.36 12.08 1.35
C ASP A 150 -20.11 11.25 1.59
N GLY A 151 -20.30 10.00 2.00
CA GLY A 151 -19.22 9.04 2.22
C GLY A 151 -18.34 8.79 0.97
N TRP A 152 -18.90 8.93 -0.23
CA TRP A 152 -18.16 8.84 -1.49
C TRP A 152 -17.17 9.98 -1.65
N TYR A 153 -17.60 11.18 -1.29
CA TYR A 153 -16.73 12.35 -1.30
C TYR A 153 -15.59 12.17 -0.31
N ALA A 154 -15.90 11.78 0.92
CA ALA A 154 -14.90 11.51 1.94
C ALA A 154 -13.89 10.44 1.50
N ALA A 155 -14.34 9.37 0.84
CA ALA A 155 -13.48 8.32 0.31
C ALA A 155 -12.62 8.77 -0.89
N SER A 156 -13.10 9.73 -1.71
CA SER A 156 -12.36 10.24 -2.87
C SER A 156 -11.17 11.10 -2.49
N PHE A 157 -11.23 11.81 -1.37
CA PHE A 157 -10.22 12.79 -1.00
C PHE A 157 -8.83 12.21 -0.72
N PRO A 158 -8.66 11.09 0.01
CA PRO A 158 -7.37 10.44 0.14
C PRO A 158 -6.73 10.09 -1.22
N CYS A 159 -7.55 9.68 -2.20
CA CYS A 159 -7.06 9.43 -3.55
C CYS A 159 -6.47 10.69 -4.20
N LEU A 160 -7.08 11.86 -3.98
CA LEU A 160 -6.55 13.13 -4.47
C LEU A 160 -5.22 13.48 -3.81
N VAL A 161 -5.10 13.34 -2.48
CA VAL A 161 -3.86 13.58 -1.76
C VAL A 161 -2.75 12.65 -2.26
N PHE A 162 -3.04 11.36 -2.41
CA PHE A 162 -2.07 10.40 -2.94
C PHE A 162 -1.72 10.68 -4.41
N LEU A 163 -2.66 11.18 -5.21
CA LEU A 163 -2.41 11.60 -6.59
C LEU A 163 -1.41 12.76 -6.63
N LEU A 164 -1.60 13.78 -5.77
CA LEU A 164 -0.68 14.91 -5.67
C LEU A 164 0.71 14.48 -5.21
N LEU A 165 0.80 13.53 -4.26
CA LEU A 165 2.06 12.96 -3.81
C LEU A 165 2.71 12.04 -4.86
N ALA A 166 1.94 11.38 -5.70
CA ALA A 166 2.45 10.51 -6.75
C ALA A 166 3.25 11.27 -7.82
N VAL A 167 2.92 12.55 -8.08
CA VAL A 167 3.61 13.37 -9.08
C VAL A 167 5.09 13.60 -8.72
N PRO A 168 5.47 14.13 -7.54
CA PRO A 168 6.87 14.27 -7.17
C PRO A 168 7.59 12.93 -7.03
N VAL A 169 6.89 11.86 -6.61
CA VAL A 169 7.45 10.50 -6.57
C VAL A 169 7.77 10.01 -7.97
N ALA A 170 6.86 10.19 -8.93
CA ALA A 170 7.13 9.85 -10.33
C ALA A 170 8.29 10.69 -10.89
N ALA A 171 8.33 11.99 -10.63
CA ALA A 171 9.42 12.86 -11.05
C ALA A 171 10.78 12.42 -10.47
N SER A 172 10.80 12.03 -9.18
CA SER A 172 12.02 11.52 -8.53
C SER A 172 12.50 10.19 -9.11
N SER A 173 11.58 9.35 -9.60
CA SER A 173 11.93 8.05 -10.21
C SER A 173 12.80 8.18 -11.45
N PHE A 174 12.74 9.32 -12.16
CA PHE A 174 13.58 9.59 -13.33
C PHE A 174 15.05 9.87 -12.96
N ARG A 175 15.36 10.14 -11.70
CA ARG A 175 16.73 10.28 -11.19
C ARG A 175 17.39 8.95 -10.85
N LEU A 176 16.65 7.85 -10.90
CA LEU A 176 17.20 6.53 -10.61
C LEU A 176 18.27 6.13 -11.63
N PRO A 177 19.42 5.62 -11.18
CA PRO A 177 20.47 5.14 -12.07
C PRO A 177 19.99 3.93 -12.88
N ARG A 178 20.34 3.90 -14.15
CA ARG A 178 19.97 2.84 -15.08
C ARG A 178 21.08 1.81 -15.13
N TYR A 179 20.83 0.65 -14.57
CA TYR A 179 21.71 -0.49 -14.68
C TYR A 179 21.32 -1.37 -15.86
N ALA A 180 22.33 -1.99 -16.49
CA ALA A 180 22.06 -2.92 -17.56
C ALA A 180 21.20 -4.10 -17.06
N PRO A 181 20.22 -4.54 -17.85
CA PRO A 181 19.45 -5.73 -17.50
C PRO A 181 20.34 -6.95 -17.41
N GLY A 182 20.04 -7.88 -16.49
CA GLY A 182 20.84 -9.07 -16.22
C GLY A 182 20.85 -10.15 -17.33
N GLY A 183 20.36 -9.86 -18.54
CA GLY A 183 20.38 -10.81 -19.67
C GLY A 183 19.41 -11.98 -19.48
N GLY A 184 18.21 -11.71 -18.97
CA GLY A 184 17.21 -12.73 -18.65
C GLY A 184 16.85 -13.67 -19.80
N ARG A 185 16.47 -14.90 -19.47
CA ARG A 185 16.02 -15.94 -20.41
C ARG A 185 14.84 -15.47 -21.25
N PRO A 186 14.65 -15.98 -22.49
CA PRO A 186 13.46 -15.71 -23.27
C PRO A 186 12.21 -16.15 -22.51
N PHE A 187 11.08 -15.48 -22.79
CA PHE A 187 9.80 -15.87 -22.18
C PHE A 187 9.44 -17.29 -22.57
N SER A 188 9.10 -18.10 -21.59
CA SER A 188 8.57 -19.45 -21.80
C SER A 188 7.41 -19.68 -20.82
N TRP A 189 6.36 -20.32 -21.27
CA TRP A 189 5.24 -20.71 -20.41
C TRP A 189 5.66 -21.67 -19.28
N SER A 190 6.85 -22.27 -19.40
CA SER A 190 7.44 -23.07 -18.32
C SER A 190 7.73 -22.27 -17.04
N LEU A 191 7.77 -20.91 -17.11
CA LEU A 191 7.96 -20.05 -15.95
C LEU A 191 6.90 -20.31 -14.85
N PHE A 192 5.67 -20.63 -15.23
CA PHE A 192 4.63 -20.97 -14.26
C PHE A 192 4.92 -22.29 -13.52
N TYR A 193 5.53 -23.26 -14.21
CA TYR A 193 5.96 -24.52 -13.60
C TYR A 193 7.27 -24.37 -12.82
N GLU A 194 8.18 -23.48 -13.25
CA GLU A 194 9.41 -23.17 -12.52
C GLU A 194 9.13 -22.64 -11.11
N HIS A 195 8.01 -21.95 -10.91
CA HIS A 195 7.61 -21.50 -9.59
C HIS A 195 7.44 -22.67 -8.62
N PHE A 196 6.75 -23.72 -9.03
CA PHE A 196 6.60 -24.93 -8.22
C PHE A 196 7.92 -25.66 -8.01
N HIS A 197 8.80 -25.66 -9.00
CA HIS A 197 10.14 -26.24 -8.87
C HIS A 197 11.03 -25.44 -7.90
N GLN A 198 10.90 -24.12 -7.88
CA GLN A 198 11.58 -23.27 -6.90
C GLN A 198 11.06 -23.51 -5.48
N LEU A 199 9.75 -23.70 -5.32
CA LEU A 199 9.15 -24.10 -4.04
C LEU A 199 9.71 -25.45 -3.55
N ASP A 200 9.90 -26.42 -4.44
CA ASP A 200 10.54 -27.71 -4.08
C ASP A 200 11.98 -27.53 -3.60
N LYS A 201 12.77 -26.69 -4.28
CA LYS A 201 14.14 -26.36 -3.84
C LYS A 201 14.17 -25.64 -2.49
N LEU A 202 13.24 -24.70 -2.27
CA LEU A 202 13.08 -23.99 -1.01
C LEU A 202 12.73 -24.98 0.11
N TRP A 203 11.83 -25.94 -0.18
CA TRP A 203 11.42 -26.94 0.80
C TRP A 203 12.54 -27.91 1.17
N LYS A 204 13.42 -28.24 0.25
CA LYS A 204 14.59 -29.09 0.46
C LYS A 204 15.68 -28.40 1.30
N ASN A 205 15.80 -27.08 1.23
CA ASN A 205 16.78 -26.34 2.02
C ASN A 205 16.20 -25.95 3.38
N ARG A 206 16.70 -26.59 4.47
CA ARG A 206 16.20 -26.38 5.83
C ARG A 206 16.24 -24.92 6.26
N ASN A 207 17.33 -24.21 5.96
CA ASN A 207 17.50 -22.83 6.41
C ASN A 207 16.52 -21.88 5.71
N LEU A 208 16.36 -22.04 4.39
CA LEU A 208 15.39 -21.26 3.61
C LEU A 208 13.96 -21.57 4.06
N ARG A 209 13.62 -22.84 4.24
CA ARG A 209 12.31 -23.25 4.70
C ARG A 209 11.94 -22.64 6.05
N VAL A 210 12.84 -22.69 7.04
CA VAL A 210 12.58 -22.13 8.39
C VAL A 210 12.43 -20.60 8.31
N SER A 211 13.25 -19.93 7.53
CA SER A 211 13.16 -18.48 7.32
C SER A 211 11.82 -18.08 6.69
N GLU A 212 11.43 -18.75 5.61
CA GLU A 212 10.18 -18.44 4.88
C GLU A 212 8.94 -18.80 5.71
N MET A 213 8.98 -19.91 6.46
CA MET A 213 7.90 -20.24 7.40
C MET A 213 7.77 -19.19 8.51
N GLY A 214 8.88 -18.66 9.02
CA GLY A 214 8.89 -17.57 10.00
C GLY A 214 8.27 -16.29 9.45
N ILE A 215 8.65 -15.90 8.23
CA ILE A 215 8.07 -14.75 7.52
C ILE A 215 6.57 -14.97 7.26
N GLY A 216 6.19 -16.16 6.78
CA GLY A 216 4.79 -16.52 6.53
C GLY A 216 3.95 -16.46 7.80
N TYR A 217 4.46 -17.00 8.91
CA TYR A 217 3.81 -16.92 10.22
C TYR A 217 3.62 -15.46 10.68
N PHE A 218 4.66 -14.64 10.55
CA PHE A 218 4.59 -13.22 10.91
C PHE A 218 3.48 -12.48 10.14
N TRP A 219 3.44 -12.65 8.81
CA TRP A 219 2.40 -12.03 7.99
C TRP A 219 1.00 -12.59 8.25
N PHE A 220 0.88 -13.90 8.48
CA PHE A 220 -0.38 -14.53 8.86
C PHE A 220 -0.91 -13.97 10.17
N PHE A 221 -0.06 -13.90 11.18
CA PHE A 221 -0.40 -13.34 12.49
C PHE A 221 -0.79 -11.86 12.37
N GLY A 222 0.01 -11.05 11.70
CA GLY A 222 -0.28 -9.63 11.46
C GLY A 222 -1.60 -9.40 10.75
N GLY A 223 -1.89 -10.17 9.70
CA GLY A 223 -3.16 -10.11 8.97
C GLY A 223 -4.36 -10.52 9.84
N THR A 224 -4.21 -11.56 10.66
CA THR A 224 -5.26 -12.01 11.58
C THR A 224 -5.56 -10.94 12.64
N VAL A 225 -4.53 -10.38 13.26
CA VAL A 225 -4.70 -9.31 14.26
C VAL A 225 -5.34 -8.07 13.64
N MET A 226 -4.94 -7.70 12.41
CA MET A 226 -5.56 -6.59 11.69
C MET A 226 -7.07 -6.81 11.46
N LEU A 227 -7.48 -7.99 11.03
CA LEU A 227 -8.89 -8.32 10.84
C LEU A 227 -9.66 -8.32 12.16
N MET A 228 -9.08 -8.88 13.23
CA MET A 228 -9.66 -8.85 14.58
C MET A 228 -9.85 -7.42 15.07
N THR A 229 -8.88 -6.54 14.83
CA THR A 229 -8.96 -5.13 15.24
C THR A 229 -10.15 -4.42 14.60
N ILE A 230 -10.42 -4.68 13.31
CA ILE A 230 -11.58 -4.12 12.59
C ILE A 230 -12.89 -4.62 13.21
N GLN A 231 -12.98 -5.91 13.54
CA GLN A 231 -14.17 -6.49 14.18
C GLN A 231 -14.38 -5.94 15.60
N MET A 232 -13.30 -5.86 16.39
CA MET A 232 -13.34 -5.27 17.73
C MET A 232 -13.78 -3.80 17.69
N ALA A 233 -13.29 -3.01 16.73
CA ALA A 233 -13.71 -1.63 16.57
C ALA A 233 -15.22 -1.53 16.31
N LYS A 234 -15.79 -2.42 15.49
CA LYS A 234 -17.24 -2.49 15.23
C LYS A 234 -18.02 -2.82 16.48
N GLU A 235 -17.56 -3.80 17.28
CA GLU A 235 -18.26 -4.22 18.50
C GLU A 235 -18.19 -3.16 19.60
N ILE A 236 -17.03 -2.57 19.82
CA ILE A 236 -16.84 -1.52 20.85
C ILE A 236 -17.66 -0.26 20.52
N SER A 237 -17.77 0.10 19.23
CA SER A 237 -18.57 1.26 18.80
C SER A 237 -20.07 0.99 18.70
N GLY A 238 -20.51 -0.25 18.94
CA GLY A 238 -21.92 -0.63 18.79
C GLY A 238 -22.45 -0.47 17.35
N GLY A 239 -21.54 -0.42 16.35
CA GLY A 239 -21.90 -0.17 14.95
C GLY A 239 -22.26 1.28 14.64
N GLY A 240 -22.05 2.21 15.58
CA GLY A 240 -22.32 3.64 15.44
C GLY A 240 -21.18 4.44 14.81
N ASP A 241 -21.34 5.76 14.81
CA ASP A 241 -20.43 6.72 14.18
C ASP A 241 -18.99 6.72 14.77
N ASP A 242 -18.83 6.20 15.99
CA ASP A 242 -17.54 6.08 16.67
C ASP A 242 -16.61 4.97 16.12
N PHE A 243 -17.07 4.17 15.16
CA PHE A 243 -16.27 3.08 14.57
C PHE A 243 -14.91 3.56 14.04
N SER A 244 -14.89 4.71 13.36
CA SER A 244 -13.67 5.27 12.77
C SER A 244 -12.65 5.69 13.83
N SER A 245 -13.11 6.26 14.95
CA SER A 245 -12.24 6.70 16.04
C SER A 245 -11.64 5.54 16.82
N VAL A 246 -12.45 4.55 17.17
CA VAL A 246 -12.00 3.33 17.85
C VAL A 246 -11.03 2.56 16.96
N GLY A 247 -11.34 2.44 15.66
CA GLY A 247 -10.46 1.81 14.68
C GLY A 247 -9.10 2.51 14.58
N ALA A 248 -9.09 3.85 14.51
CA ALA A 248 -7.85 4.63 14.46
C ALA A 248 -6.98 4.45 15.71
N VAL A 249 -7.58 4.47 16.90
CA VAL A 249 -6.85 4.26 18.17
C VAL A 249 -6.28 2.85 18.24
N LEU A 250 -7.05 1.81 17.92
CA LEU A 250 -6.57 0.44 17.94
C LEU A 250 -5.44 0.21 16.92
N MET A 251 -5.55 0.77 15.72
CA MET A 251 -4.48 0.72 14.70
C MET A 251 -3.22 1.47 15.17
N ALA A 252 -3.37 2.62 15.83
CA ALA A 252 -2.24 3.35 16.40
C ALA A 252 -1.50 2.54 17.47
N TRP A 253 -2.22 1.85 18.36
CA TRP A 253 -1.62 0.96 19.36
C TRP A 253 -0.90 -0.23 18.74
N MET A 254 -1.50 -0.88 17.73
CA MET A 254 -0.82 -1.95 16.98
C MET A 254 0.46 -1.45 16.32
N SER A 255 0.39 -0.25 15.73
CA SER A 255 1.53 0.37 15.06
C SER A 255 2.65 0.70 16.05
N GLY A 256 2.31 1.23 17.21
CA GLY A 256 3.26 1.47 18.30
C GLY A 256 3.98 0.19 18.74
N GLY A 257 3.25 -0.92 18.85
CA GLY A 257 3.82 -2.22 19.18
C GLY A 257 4.83 -2.71 18.14
N THR A 258 4.57 -2.52 16.85
CA THR A 258 5.51 -2.93 15.79
C THR A 258 6.76 -2.03 15.68
N VAL A 259 6.73 -0.82 16.21
CA VAL A 259 7.89 0.10 16.24
C VAL A 259 8.78 -0.17 17.46
N LEU A 260 8.20 -0.62 18.58
CA LEU A 260 8.89 -0.85 19.83
C LEU A 260 9.45 -2.29 19.97
N GLY A 261 8.93 -3.26 19.21
CA GLY A 261 9.35 -4.67 19.19
C GLY A 261 10.25 -4.99 18.02
#